data_4a1c79934f8974d1bcce779e5312a7c0
#
_entry.id   4a1c79934f8974d1bcce779e5312a7c0
#
_cell.length_a   1.000
_cell.length_b   1.000
_cell.length_c   1.000
_cell.angle_alpha   90.00
_cell.angle_beta   90.00
_cell.angle_gamma   90.00
#
_symmetry.space_group_name_H-M   'P 1'
#
loop_
_entity.id
_entity.type
_entity.pdbx_description
1 polymer ?
#
loop_
_entity_poly.entity_id
_entity_poly.type
_entity_poly.pdbx_seq_one_letter_code
_entity_poly.pdbx_strand_id
1 'polypeptide(L)'
;DNVIVRSINYTSNDAEFNTVEYDFRGNPKYSTMISKLSNFGRRSDFIVSLVQDLISQQSDKQIMLLAHNRSLLTYIYDSIIHRKFATVGYYVGGMKQSDLKISETNQIVLATYSMAAEALDIKTLSTLIMATPKTDVTQSIGRILRVKGNNPIVIDIIDSHELFQNQW
;
A
#
# COMPACT_ATOMS: atom_id res chain seq x y z
N ASP A 1 -6.83 19.41 -8.40
CA ASP A 1 -7.68 18.72 -9.34
C ASP A 1 -7.06 17.50 -10.01
N ASN A 2 -5.74 17.44 -10.08
CA ASN A 2 -5.08 16.35 -10.74
C ASN A 2 -4.46 15.39 -9.74
N VAL A 3 -4.80 14.12 -9.88
CA VAL A 3 -4.13 13.05 -9.15
C VAL A 3 -2.88 12.65 -9.95
N ILE A 4 -1.71 12.75 -9.32
CA ILE A 4 -0.47 12.32 -9.94
C ILE A 4 -0.27 10.84 -9.61
N VAL A 5 -0.15 10.02 -10.63
CA VAL A 5 0.14 8.59 -10.46
C VAL A 5 1.60 8.34 -10.81
N ARG A 6 2.32 7.74 -9.86
CA ARG A 6 3.71 7.32 -10.05
C ARG A 6 3.80 5.82 -9.92
N SER A 7 4.42 5.20 -10.91
CA SER A 7 4.67 3.76 -10.88
C SER A 7 6.11 3.52 -10.47
N ILE A 8 6.29 2.69 -9.46
CA ILE A 8 7.62 2.27 -8.99
C ILE A 8 7.73 0.78 -9.18
N ASN A 9 8.71 0.36 -9.97
CA ASN A 9 8.91 -1.04 -10.27
C ASN A 9 9.73 -1.72 -9.17
N TYR A 10 9.26 -2.89 -8.73
CA TYR A 10 10.01 -3.77 -7.88
C TYR A 10 10.39 -5.02 -8.66
N THR A 11 11.66 -5.36 -8.66
CA THR A 11 12.18 -6.57 -9.31
C THR A 11 13.00 -7.37 -8.31
N SER A 12 13.03 -8.70 -8.50
CA SER A 12 13.84 -9.59 -7.70
C SER A 12 14.46 -10.65 -8.60
N ASN A 13 15.66 -11.11 -8.25
CA ASN A 13 16.32 -12.23 -8.89
C ASN A 13 15.97 -13.57 -8.22
N ASP A 14 15.13 -13.56 -7.19
CA ASP A 14 14.73 -14.77 -6.48
C ASP A 14 13.80 -15.60 -7.34
N ALA A 15 14.22 -16.83 -7.67
CA ALA A 15 13.48 -17.69 -8.58
C ALA A 15 12.13 -18.12 -7.98
N GLU A 16 12.09 -18.40 -6.68
CA GLU A 16 10.84 -18.78 -6.00
C GLU A 16 9.84 -17.62 -6.00
N PHE A 17 10.32 -16.41 -5.72
CA PHE A 17 9.48 -15.21 -5.76
C PHE A 17 8.87 -14.99 -7.15
N ASN A 18 9.64 -15.23 -8.21
CA ASN A 18 9.22 -14.99 -9.59
C ASN A 18 8.37 -16.11 -10.19
N THR A 19 8.27 -17.27 -9.50
CA THR A 19 7.52 -18.40 -10.01
C THR A 19 6.01 -18.18 -9.86
N VAL A 20 5.27 -18.22 -10.98
CA VAL A 20 3.81 -18.17 -10.97
C VAL A 20 3.28 -19.56 -10.64
N GLU A 21 2.36 -19.64 -9.68
CA GLU A 21 1.68 -20.88 -9.34
C GLU A 21 0.33 -20.93 -10.04
N TYR A 22 -0.01 -22.10 -10.59
CA TYR A 22 -1.24 -22.30 -11.34
C TYR A 22 -2.11 -23.37 -10.67
N ASP A 23 -3.42 -23.22 -10.78
CA ASP A 23 -4.36 -24.24 -10.32
C ASP A 23 -4.44 -25.39 -11.35
N PHE A 24 -5.25 -26.42 -11.05
CA PHE A 24 -5.38 -27.59 -11.92
C PHE A 24 -6.01 -27.28 -13.29
N ARG A 25 -6.66 -26.10 -13.42
CA ARG A 25 -7.26 -25.65 -14.68
C ARG A 25 -6.29 -24.80 -15.52
N GLY A 26 -5.08 -24.56 -15.01
CA GLY A 26 -4.10 -23.72 -15.68
C GLY A 26 -4.25 -22.24 -15.43
N ASN A 27 -5.12 -21.83 -14.49
CA ASN A 27 -5.28 -20.43 -14.12
C ASN A 27 -4.30 -20.05 -13.03
N PRO A 28 -3.74 -18.83 -13.04
CA PRO A 28 -2.86 -18.38 -11.97
C PRO A 28 -3.58 -18.34 -10.62
N LYS A 29 -2.91 -18.83 -9.59
CA LYS A 29 -3.42 -18.72 -8.21
C LYS A 29 -3.18 -17.31 -7.68
N TYR A 30 -4.05 -16.39 -8.04
CA TYR A 30 -3.86 -14.96 -7.76
C TYR A 30 -3.68 -14.68 -6.27
N SER A 31 -4.56 -15.22 -5.42
CA SER A 31 -4.46 -15.00 -3.97
C SER A 31 -3.16 -15.55 -3.38
N THR A 32 -2.69 -16.70 -3.86
CA THR A 32 -1.42 -17.27 -3.44
C THR A 32 -0.27 -16.37 -3.83
N MET A 33 -0.31 -15.81 -5.04
CA MET A 33 0.72 -14.90 -5.51
C MET A 33 0.73 -13.59 -4.72
N ILE A 34 -0.43 -13.04 -4.38
CA ILE A 34 -0.53 -11.85 -3.50
C ILE A 34 0.08 -12.15 -2.14
N SER A 35 -0.20 -13.33 -1.56
CA SER A 35 0.40 -13.72 -0.28
C SER A 35 1.92 -13.84 -0.40
N LYS A 36 2.42 -14.38 -1.49
CA LYS A 36 3.86 -14.49 -1.75
C LYS A 36 4.51 -13.11 -1.78
N LEU A 37 3.93 -12.14 -2.50
CA LEU A 37 4.42 -10.76 -2.51
C LEU A 37 4.41 -10.16 -1.10
N SER A 38 3.32 -10.36 -0.38
CA SER A 38 3.12 -9.78 0.95
C SER A 38 4.11 -10.30 1.98
N ASN A 39 4.58 -11.54 1.81
CA ASN A 39 5.48 -12.18 2.76
C ASN A 39 6.95 -12.18 2.32
N PHE A 40 7.27 -11.55 1.20
CA PHE A 40 8.64 -11.47 0.72
C PHE A 40 9.37 -10.31 1.39
N GLY A 41 10.27 -10.63 2.33
CA GLY A 41 10.91 -9.65 3.20
C GLY A 41 11.66 -8.55 2.45
N ARG A 42 12.38 -8.88 1.38
CA ARG A 42 13.12 -7.88 0.58
C ARG A 42 12.19 -6.86 -0.05
N ARG A 43 11.04 -7.29 -0.54
CA ARG A 43 10.03 -6.41 -1.11
C ARG A 43 9.44 -5.52 -0.02
N SER A 44 9.14 -6.09 1.14
CA SER A 44 8.61 -5.34 2.28
C SER A 44 9.60 -4.28 2.76
N ASP A 45 10.89 -4.62 2.83
CA ASP A 45 11.94 -3.66 3.19
C ASP A 45 12.08 -2.55 2.15
N PHE A 46 11.93 -2.88 0.89
CA PHE A 46 11.91 -1.90 -0.20
C PHE A 46 10.78 -0.88 0.02
N ILE A 47 9.59 -1.36 0.37
CA ILE A 47 8.43 -0.49 0.64
C ILE A 47 8.71 0.41 1.85
N VAL A 48 9.26 -0.12 2.93
CA VAL A 48 9.59 0.66 4.12
C VAL A 48 10.60 1.75 3.77
N SER A 49 11.62 1.43 3.01
CA SER A 49 12.63 2.41 2.57
C SER A 49 12.02 3.50 1.69
N LEU A 50 11.08 3.14 0.82
CA LEU A 50 10.35 4.12 0.01
C LEU A 50 9.57 5.09 0.89
N VAL A 51 8.84 4.58 1.87
CA VAL A 51 8.08 5.40 2.81
C VAL A 51 9.00 6.34 3.59
N GLN A 52 10.12 5.81 4.07
CA GLN A 52 11.11 6.60 4.80
C GLN A 52 11.67 7.75 3.93
N ASP A 53 11.98 7.47 2.68
CA ASP A 53 12.46 8.47 1.74
C ASP A 53 11.42 9.56 1.49
N LEU A 54 10.16 9.20 1.33
CA LEU A 54 9.07 10.15 1.14
C LEU A 54 8.93 11.09 2.34
N ILE A 55 9.01 10.55 3.55
CA ILE A 55 8.91 11.35 4.78
C ILE A 55 10.13 12.26 4.92
N SER A 56 11.32 11.80 4.56
CA SER A 56 12.53 12.62 4.65
C SER A 56 12.52 13.79 3.66
N GLN A 57 11.88 13.59 2.50
CA GLN A 57 11.76 14.66 1.50
C GLN A 57 10.71 15.70 1.88
N GLN A 58 9.67 15.29 2.59
CA GLN A 58 8.55 16.16 2.93
C GLN A 58 7.96 15.73 4.28
N SER A 59 8.46 16.33 5.35
CA SER A 59 8.18 15.88 6.73
C SER A 59 6.74 16.10 7.19
N ASP A 60 5.98 16.96 6.52
CA ASP A 60 4.57 17.22 6.85
C ASP A 60 3.60 16.32 6.07
N LYS A 61 4.11 15.44 5.22
CA LYS A 61 3.28 14.55 4.41
C LYS A 61 2.57 13.51 5.27
N GLN A 62 1.29 13.29 4.99
CA GLN A 62 0.56 12.17 5.56
C GLN A 62 0.34 11.12 4.47
N ILE A 63 0.74 9.90 4.78
CA ILE A 63 0.75 8.78 3.83
C ILE A 63 -0.21 7.71 4.30
N MET A 64 -1.06 7.23 3.39
CA MET A 64 -1.80 5.98 3.56
C MET A 64 -1.15 4.90 2.72
N LEU A 65 -0.95 3.75 3.32
CA LEU A 65 -0.44 2.57 2.62
C LEU A 65 -1.51 1.49 2.63
N LEU A 66 -1.86 1.00 1.45
CA LEU A 66 -2.90 0.00 1.25
C LEU A 66 -2.30 -1.34 0.84
N ALA A 67 -2.80 -2.41 1.43
CA ALA A 67 -2.41 -3.77 1.09
C ALA A 67 -3.60 -4.72 1.26
N HIS A 68 -3.50 -5.91 0.65
CA HIS A 68 -4.51 -6.95 0.83
C HIS A 68 -4.43 -7.62 2.19
N ASN A 69 -3.21 -7.83 2.69
CA ASN A 69 -2.96 -8.67 3.85
C ASN A 69 -2.44 -7.87 5.04
N ARG A 70 -2.99 -8.19 6.21
CA ARG A 70 -2.52 -7.59 7.47
C ARG A 70 -1.09 -7.98 7.79
N SER A 71 -0.62 -9.14 7.33
CA SER A 71 0.76 -9.57 7.56
C SER A 71 1.79 -8.58 7.02
N LEU A 72 1.55 -8.05 5.81
CA LEU A 72 2.42 -7.02 5.25
C LEU A 72 2.33 -5.72 6.06
N LEU A 73 1.13 -5.32 6.45
CA LEU A 73 0.95 -4.12 7.27
C LEU A 73 1.65 -4.24 8.60
N THR A 74 1.58 -5.41 9.24
CA THR A 74 2.28 -5.66 10.51
C THR A 74 3.79 -5.57 10.35
N TYR A 75 4.33 -6.14 9.29
CA TYR A 75 5.76 -6.04 9.00
C TYR A 75 6.18 -4.58 8.84
N ILE A 76 5.42 -3.81 8.08
CA ILE A 76 5.71 -2.40 7.84
C ILE A 76 5.58 -1.59 9.14
N TYR A 77 4.54 -1.85 9.93
CA TYR A 77 4.35 -1.22 11.23
C TYR A 77 5.57 -1.42 12.13
N ASP A 78 5.97 -2.68 12.32
CA ASP A 78 7.11 -3.02 13.18
C ASP A 78 8.40 -2.37 12.68
N SER A 79 8.60 -2.33 11.37
CA SER A 79 9.77 -1.71 10.76
C SER A 79 9.81 -0.21 11.00
N ILE A 80 8.68 0.47 10.88
CA ILE A 80 8.59 1.92 11.12
C ILE A 80 8.87 2.22 12.60
N ILE A 81 8.28 1.44 13.51
CA ILE A 81 8.53 1.57 14.94
C ILE A 81 10.01 1.36 15.24
N HIS A 82 10.63 0.34 14.66
CA HIS A 82 12.04 0.05 14.87
C HIS A 82 12.95 1.15 14.32
N ARG A 83 12.66 1.65 13.11
CA ARG A 83 13.47 2.71 12.48
C ARG A 83 13.18 4.10 13.04
N LYS A 84 12.06 4.31 13.71
CA LYS A 84 11.68 5.55 14.43
C LYS A 84 11.66 6.80 13.57
N PHE A 85 11.18 6.72 12.34
CA PHE A 85 11.17 7.90 11.46
C PHE A 85 9.80 8.58 11.33
N ALA A 86 8.73 7.98 11.84
CA ALA A 86 7.39 8.55 11.75
C ALA A 86 6.45 7.89 12.76
N THR A 87 5.31 8.55 13.02
CA THR A 87 4.20 7.91 13.73
C THR A 87 3.42 7.02 12.78
N VAL A 88 2.88 5.92 13.27
CA VAL A 88 2.20 4.93 12.45
C VAL A 88 1.04 4.31 13.21
N GLY A 89 -0.05 4.03 12.49
CA GLY A 89 -1.21 3.37 13.07
C GLY A 89 -1.95 2.53 12.04
N TYR A 90 -2.73 1.58 12.54
CA TYR A 90 -3.57 0.71 11.71
C TYR A 90 -4.92 1.34 11.44
N TYR A 91 -5.46 1.06 10.26
CA TYR A 91 -6.81 1.43 9.89
C TYR A 91 -7.45 0.23 9.21
N VAL A 92 -7.83 -0.78 10.02
CA VAL A 92 -8.26 -2.09 9.53
C VAL A 92 -9.62 -2.46 10.13
N GLY A 93 -10.29 -3.42 9.52
CA GLY A 93 -11.60 -3.88 9.98
C GLY A 93 -11.55 -4.45 11.39
N GLY A 94 -12.65 -4.26 12.14
CA GLY A 94 -12.76 -4.71 13.52
C GLY A 94 -12.27 -3.73 14.57
N MET A 95 -11.62 -2.63 14.16
CA MET A 95 -11.22 -1.58 15.10
C MET A 95 -12.43 -0.75 15.54
N LYS A 96 -12.39 -0.29 16.79
CA LYS A 96 -13.41 0.63 17.33
C LYS A 96 -13.31 1.99 16.64
N GLN A 97 -14.42 2.71 16.54
CA GLN A 97 -14.42 4.05 15.94
C GLN A 97 -13.45 4.99 16.65
N SER A 98 -13.35 4.91 17.98
CA SER A 98 -12.39 5.72 18.74
C SER A 98 -10.95 5.42 18.36
N ASP A 99 -10.62 4.16 18.12
CA ASP A 99 -9.26 3.76 17.71
C ASP A 99 -8.96 4.17 16.27
N LEU A 100 -9.95 4.09 15.39
CA LEU A 100 -9.80 4.59 14.02
C LEU A 100 -9.54 6.09 14.01
N LYS A 101 -10.24 6.86 14.82
CA LYS A 101 -10.04 8.31 14.95
C LYS A 101 -8.64 8.65 15.43
N ILE A 102 -8.12 7.92 16.40
CA ILE A 102 -6.75 8.11 16.89
C ILE A 102 -5.76 7.76 15.77
N SER A 103 -6.01 6.69 15.05
CA SER A 103 -5.12 6.25 13.96
C SER A 103 -5.00 7.29 12.86
N GLU A 104 -6.07 8.03 12.58
CA GLU A 104 -6.08 9.11 11.57
C GLU A 104 -5.09 10.23 11.85
N THR A 105 -4.62 10.37 13.08
CA THR A 105 -3.68 11.41 13.48
C THR A 105 -2.23 11.04 13.18
N ASN A 106 -1.95 9.80 12.81
CA ASN A 106 -0.59 9.35 12.51
C ASN A 106 -0.12 9.85 11.15
N GLN A 107 1.17 10.01 11.01
CA GLN A 107 1.78 10.39 9.74
C GLN A 107 1.63 9.29 8.70
N ILE A 108 1.72 8.03 9.14
CA ILE A 108 1.53 6.86 8.27
C ILE A 108 0.34 6.06 8.77
N VAL A 109 -0.63 5.84 7.88
CA VAL A 109 -1.84 5.09 8.16
C VAL A 109 -1.82 3.83 7.30
N LEU A 110 -1.86 2.66 7.96
CA LEU A 110 -1.79 1.36 7.29
C LEU A 110 -3.18 0.75 7.20
N ALA A 111 -3.72 0.63 6.01
CA ALA A 111 -5.07 0.16 5.79
C ALA A 111 -5.13 -1.03 4.84
N THR A 112 -6.10 -1.91 5.04
CA THR A 112 -6.43 -2.93 4.05
C THR A 112 -7.31 -2.33 2.97
N TYR A 113 -7.31 -2.94 1.78
CA TYR A 113 -8.18 -2.48 0.70
C TYR A 113 -9.66 -2.55 1.07
N SER A 114 -10.05 -3.47 1.96
CA SER A 114 -11.45 -3.56 2.42
C SER A 114 -11.88 -2.32 3.22
N MET A 115 -10.94 -1.57 3.78
CA MET A 115 -11.21 -0.34 4.54
C MET A 115 -10.90 0.93 3.74
N ALA A 116 -10.57 0.79 2.45
CA ALA A 116 -10.08 1.92 1.65
C ALA A 116 -11.08 3.09 1.60
N ALA A 117 -12.38 2.80 1.46
CA ALA A 117 -13.40 3.84 1.35
C ALA A 117 -13.45 4.71 2.61
N GLU A 118 -13.46 4.09 3.79
CA GLU A 118 -13.47 4.80 5.07
C GLU A 118 -12.15 5.53 5.30
N ALA A 119 -11.04 4.88 4.98
CA ALA A 119 -9.72 5.46 5.18
C ALA A 119 -9.49 6.68 4.28
N LEU A 120 -10.03 6.68 3.07
CA LEU A 120 -9.89 7.81 2.15
C LEU A 120 -10.71 9.04 2.56
N ASP A 121 -11.60 8.91 3.54
CA ASP A 121 -12.28 10.07 4.14
C ASP A 121 -11.35 10.92 5.00
N ILE A 122 -10.16 10.44 5.32
CA ILE A 122 -9.17 11.22 6.08
C ILE A 122 -8.73 12.41 5.21
N LYS A 123 -9.07 13.62 5.66
CA LYS A 123 -8.95 14.83 4.83
C LYS A 123 -7.52 15.31 4.64
N THR A 124 -6.63 14.93 5.53
CA THR A 124 -5.23 15.38 5.52
C THR A 124 -4.31 14.50 4.68
N LEU A 125 -4.84 13.43 4.09
CA LEU A 125 -4.02 12.55 3.25
C LEU A 125 -3.54 13.27 1.99
N SER A 126 -2.24 13.15 1.73
CA SER A 126 -1.61 13.72 0.54
C SER A 126 -0.99 12.66 -0.37
N THR A 127 -0.68 11.49 0.16
CA THR A 127 -0.01 10.43 -0.59
C THR A 127 -0.63 9.09 -0.26
N LEU A 128 -0.88 8.32 -1.29
CA LEU A 128 -1.38 6.95 -1.18
C LEU A 128 -0.37 6.01 -1.81
N ILE A 129 -0.03 4.94 -1.11
CA ILE A 129 0.84 3.89 -1.65
C ILE A 129 0.00 2.62 -1.78
N MET A 130 -0.05 2.07 -2.99
CA MET A 130 -0.66 0.77 -3.24
C MET A 130 0.43 -0.28 -3.15
N ALA A 131 0.52 -0.94 -2.01
CA ALA A 131 1.63 -1.83 -1.70
C ALA A 131 1.49 -3.21 -2.33
N THR A 132 0.27 -3.64 -2.64
CA THR A 132 0.02 -4.90 -3.35
C THR A 132 -0.91 -4.65 -4.53
N PRO A 133 -0.82 -5.47 -5.60
CA PRO A 133 -1.60 -5.24 -6.83
C PRO A 133 -3.11 -5.34 -6.58
N LYS A 134 -3.84 -4.35 -7.09
CA LYS A 134 -5.31 -4.32 -7.02
C LYS A 134 -5.84 -3.56 -8.22
N THR A 135 -6.57 -4.25 -9.11
CA THR A 135 -7.04 -3.66 -10.37
C THR A 135 -8.32 -2.83 -10.23
N ASP A 136 -9.28 -3.30 -9.44
CA ASP A 136 -10.64 -2.76 -9.47
C ASP A 136 -10.82 -1.47 -8.66
N VAL A 137 -9.84 -1.08 -7.84
CA VAL A 137 -9.97 0.08 -6.95
C VAL A 137 -9.18 1.30 -7.41
N THR A 138 -8.27 1.17 -8.37
CA THR A 138 -7.39 2.27 -8.76
C THR A 138 -8.17 3.48 -9.27
N GLN A 139 -9.18 3.26 -10.11
CA GLN A 139 -10.01 4.34 -10.61
C GLN A 139 -10.87 4.96 -9.52
N SER A 140 -11.44 4.15 -8.64
CA SER A 140 -12.25 4.63 -7.53
C SER A 140 -11.42 5.46 -6.56
N ILE A 141 -10.22 4.99 -6.23
CA ILE A 141 -9.26 5.71 -5.40
C ILE A 141 -8.89 7.04 -6.03
N GLY A 142 -8.58 7.04 -7.33
CA GLY A 142 -8.25 8.25 -8.06
C GLY A 142 -9.37 9.28 -8.03
N ARG A 143 -10.62 8.85 -8.17
CA ARG A 143 -11.77 9.74 -8.10
C ARG A 143 -11.97 10.34 -6.72
N ILE A 144 -11.85 9.52 -5.67
CA ILE A 144 -12.01 9.98 -4.28
C ILE A 144 -10.94 11.02 -3.94
N LEU A 145 -9.70 10.77 -4.31
CA LEU A 145 -8.60 11.70 -4.06
C LEU A 145 -8.76 13.00 -4.86
N ARG A 146 -9.28 12.91 -6.08
CA ARG A 146 -9.51 14.08 -6.92
C ARG A 146 -10.50 15.06 -6.29
N VAL A 147 -11.51 14.54 -5.60
CA VAL A 147 -12.53 15.36 -4.93
C VAL A 147 -11.95 16.12 -3.75
N LYS A 148 -10.81 15.70 -3.19
CA LYS A 148 -10.20 16.35 -2.02
C LYS A 148 -9.58 17.72 -2.32
N GLY A 149 -9.40 18.09 -3.59
CA GLY A 149 -8.88 19.40 -3.96
C GLY A 149 -7.40 19.62 -3.68
N ASN A 150 -6.71 18.66 -3.09
CA ASN A 150 -5.26 18.66 -2.94
C ASN A 150 -4.66 18.00 -4.18
N ASN A 151 -3.39 18.26 -4.47
CA ASN A 151 -2.69 17.55 -5.53
C ASN A 151 -2.17 16.21 -4.99
N PRO A 152 -3.04 15.20 -4.79
CA PRO A 152 -2.62 13.96 -4.16
C PRO A 152 -1.76 13.13 -5.11
N ILE A 153 -0.85 12.38 -4.51
CA ILE A 153 0.04 11.48 -5.24
C ILE A 153 -0.36 10.05 -4.91
N VAL A 154 -0.57 9.25 -5.96
CA VAL A 154 -0.75 7.81 -5.83
C VAL A 154 0.51 7.14 -6.32
N ILE A 155 1.12 6.33 -5.46
CA ILE A 155 2.29 5.54 -5.80
C ILE A 155 1.84 4.08 -5.92
N ASP A 156 2.03 3.54 -7.12
CA ASP A 156 1.67 2.16 -7.41
C ASP A 156 2.96 1.35 -7.52
N ILE A 157 3.11 0.36 -6.65
CA ILE A 157 4.26 -0.53 -6.69
C ILE A 157 3.96 -1.65 -7.67
N ILE A 158 4.66 -1.61 -8.80
CA ILE A 158 4.48 -2.57 -9.88
C ILE A 158 5.55 -3.63 -9.76
N ASP A 159 5.11 -4.87 -9.63
CA ASP A 159 6.01 -6.00 -9.63
C ASP A 159 6.36 -6.38 -11.07
N SER A 160 7.63 -6.71 -11.30
CA SER A 160 8.11 -7.12 -12.64
C SER A 160 7.49 -8.45 -13.09
N HIS A 161 6.76 -9.09 -12.22
CA HIS A 161 6.04 -10.31 -12.49
C HIS A 161 4.97 -10.06 -13.54
N GLU A 162 4.94 -10.84 -14.60
CA GLU A 162 4.00 -10.68 -15.72
C GLU A 162 2.54 -10.64 -15.26
N LEU A 163 2.19 -11.42 -14.22
CA LEU A 163 0.84 -11.49 -13.67
C LEU A 163 0.34 -10.12 -13.16
N PHE A 164 1.23 -9.23 -12.74
CA PHE A 164 0.85 -8.00 -12.04
C PHE A 164 1.14 -6.72 -12.83
N GLN A 165 1.51 -6.80 -14.10
CA GLN A 165 1.93 -5.63 -14.85
C GLN A 165 0.78 -4.80 -15.42
N ASN A 166 -0.45 -5.29 -15.41
CA ASN A 166 -1.60 -4.66 -16.08
C ASN A 166 -2.66 -4.13 -15.12
N GLN A 167 -2.27 -3.59 -13.96
CA GLN A 167 -3.25 -3.09 -12.99
C GLN A 167 -3.72 -1.65 -13.24
N TRP A 168 -3.13 -0.96 -14.19
CA TRP A 168 -3.55 0.35 -14.69
C TRP A 168 -3.97 0.23 -16.17
#